data_8678474839a0d00d94909e888f8e394b
#
_entry.id   8678474839a0d00d94909e888f8e394b
#
_cell.length_a   1.000
_cell.length_b   1.000
_cell.length_c   1.000
_cell.angle_alpha   90.00
_cell.angle_beta   90.00
_cell.angle_gamma   90.00
#
_symmetry.space_group_name_H-M   'P 1'
#
loop_
_entity.id
_entity.type
_entity.pdbx_description
1 polymer ?
#
loop_
_entity_poly.entity_id
_entity_poly.type
_entity_poly.pdbx_seq_one_letter_code
_entity_poly.pdbx_strand_id
1 'polypeptide(L)'
;MVTVNNPEGLHMRPADKLVRAAAGFQCQIELERAGQIADCRSILSLLTLGATQGSELVLRAQGPDADEAIRVIRLMFDQQFDELKVEHST
;
A
#
# COMPACT_ATOMS: atom_id res chain seq x y z
N MET A 1 -4.77 -10.35 2.19
CA MET A 1 -3.76 -10.30 1.10
C MET A 1 -4.16 -9.29 0.05
N VAL A 2 -3.21 -8.55 -0.46
CA VAL A 2 -3.44 -7.57 -1.52
C VAL A 2 -2.46 -7.83 -2.65
N THR A 3 -2.84 -7.41 -3.87
CA THR A 3 -2.01 -7.61 -5.06
C THR A 3 -1.62 -6.26 -5.65
N VAL A 4 -0.35 -6.13 -6.02
CA VAL A 4 0.12 -4.93 -6.69
C VAL A 4 -0.25 -5.03 -8.17
N ASN A 5 -1.17 -4.19 -8.62
CA ASN A 5 -1.65 -4.22 -10.01
C ASN A 5 -1.03 -3.13 -10.87
N ASN A 6 -0.32 -2.19 -10.25
CA ASN A 6 0.30 -1.09 -10.97
C ASN A 6 1.42 -1.59 -11.88
N PRO A 7 1.48 -1.14 -13.13
CA PRO A 7 2.52 -1.62 -14.05
C PRO A 7 3.94 -1.43 -13.53
N GLU A 8 4.20 -0.35 -12.80
CA GLU A 8 5.53 -0.07 -12.28
C GLU A 8 5.72 -0.56 -10.85
N GLY A 9 4.75 -1.33 -10.34
CA GLY A 9 4.85 -1.85 -8.99
C GLY A 9 4.63 -0.79 -7.93
N LEU A 10 5.09 -1.09 -6.72
CA LEU A 10 4.93 -0.20 -5.58
C LEU A 10 6.11 0.78 -5.55
N HIS A 11 6.12 1.70 -6.51
CA HIS A 11 7.18 2.70 -6.61
C HIS A 11 6.82 3.93 -5.76
N MET A 12 7.52 5.04 -5.98
CA MET A 12 7.44 6.20 -5.10
C MET A 12 6.01 6.78 -4.99
N ARG A 13 5.30 6.90 -6.10
CA ARG A 13 3.98 7.54 -6.09
C ARG A 13 2.96 6.76 -5.27
N PRO A 14 2.73 5.46 -5.52
CA PRO A 14 1.79 4.72 -4.67
C PRO A 14 2.29 4.58 -3.23
N ALA A 15 3.61 4.47 -3.02
CA ALA A 15 4.14 4.41 -1.66
C ALA A 15 3.83 5.69 -0.89
N ASP A 16 3.96 6.85 -1.53
CA ASP A 16 3.61 8.12 -0.90
C ASP A 16 2.13 8.16 -0.52
N LYS A 17 1.28 7.69 -1.41
CA LYS A 17 -0.16 7.66 -1.13
C LYS A 17 -0.48 6.75 0.05
N LEU A 18 0.21 5.62 0.14
CA LEU A 18 0.04 4.72 1.28
C LEU A 18 0.43 5.38 2.59
N VAL A 19 1.58 6.05 2.60
CA VAL A 19 2.04 6.74 3.81
C VAL A 19 1.04 7.77 4.26
N ARG A 20 0.50 8.55 3.32
CA ARG A 20 -0.48 9.58 3.65
C ARG A 20 -1.77 8.98 4.19
N ALA A 21 -2.22 7.88 3.60
CA ALA A 21 -3.41 7.20 4.10
C ALA A 21 -3.17 6.62 5.49
N ALA A 22 -2.03 5.98 5.69
CA ALA A 22 -1.69 5.36 6.97
C ALA A 22 -1.61 6.40 8.08
N ALA A 23 -1.17 7.61 7.76
CA ALA A 23 -1.06 8.69 8.74
C ALA A 23 -2.41 9.07 9.35
N GLY A 24 -3.50 8.78 8.67
CA GLY A 24 -4.84 9.09 9.17
C GLY A 24 -5.40 8.07 10.14
N PHE A 25 -4.68 6.98 10.40
CA PHE A 25 -5.12 5.92 11.30
C PHE A 25 -4.24 5.86 12.53
N GLN A 26 -4.81 5.38 13.64
CA GLN A 26 -4.06 5.21 14.88
C GLN A 26 -3.41 3.84 14.96
N CYS A 27 -3.93 2.88 14.22
CA CYS A 27 -3.42 1.52 14.26
C CYS A 27 -2.06 1.40 13.59
N GLN A 28 -1.37 0.30 13.89
CA GLN A 28 -0.13 -0.05 13.24
C GLN A 28 -0.48 -0.77 11.94
N ILE A 29 0.15 -0.39 10.83
CA ILE A 29 -0.17 -0.95 9.53
C ILE A 29 1.13 -1.41 8.87
N GLU A 30 1.14 -2.68 8.43
CA GLU A 30 2.32 -3.30 7.85
C GLU A 30 1.98 -4.04 6.57
N LEU A 31 2.96 -4.10 5.68
CA LEU A 31 2.91 -4.97 4.50
C LEU A 31 4.07 -5.93 4.55
N GLU A 32 3.82 -7.17 4.16
CA GLU A 32 4.85 -8.19 4.13
C GLU A 32 4.95 -8.83 2.76
N ARG A 33 6.18 -9.01 2.29
CA ARG A 33 6.47 -9.71 1.04
C ARG A 33 7.67 -10.60 1.25
N ALA A 34 7.49 -11.90 1.03
CA ALA A 34 8.59 -12.87 1.10
C ALA A 34 9.39 -12.76 2.40
N GLY A 35 8.70 -12.59 3.52
CA GLY A 35 9.35 -12.52 4.84
C GLY A 35 9.86 -11.15 5.22
N GLN A 36 9.78 -10.18 4.33
CA GLN A 36 10.23 -8.83 4.61
C GLN A 36 9.02 -7.96 4.97
N ILE A 37 9.14 -7.23 6.07
CA ILE A 37 8.03 -6.44 6.62
C ILE A 37 8.33 -4.96 6.47
N ALA A 38 7.35 -4.19 6.01
CA ALA A 38 7.48 -2.75 5.86
C ALA A 38 6.37 -2.05 6.63
N ASP A 39 6.74 -1.00 7.35
CA ASP A 39 5.79 -0.11 8.02
C ASP A 39 5.19 0.81 6.97
N CYS A 40 3.87 0.85 6.90
CA CYS A 40 3.19 1.69 5.89
C CYS A 40 3.37 3.18 6.13
N ARG A 41 3.96 3.58 7.26
CA ARG A 41 4.29 4.98 7.51
C ARG A 41 5.70 5.35 7.06
N SER A 42 6.43 4.41 6.47
CA SER A 42 7.80 4.65 6.02
C SER A 42 7.90 4.40 4.53
N ILE A 43 8.06 5.47 3.75
CA ILE A 43 8.24 5.36 2.30
C ILE A 43 9.44 4.46 1.98
N LEU A 44 10.53 4.65 2.71
CA LEU A 44 11.75 3.89 2.44
C LEU A 44 11.52 2.40 2.65
N SER A 45 10.83 2.04 3.74
CA SER A 45 10.51 0.63 3.98
C SER A 45 9.65 0.04 2.89
N LEU A 46 8.66 0.79 2.44
CA LEU A 46 7.77 0.33 1.38
C LEU A 46 8.55 0.10 0.07
N LEU A 47 9.45 1.01 -0.26
CA LEU A 47 10.25 0.88 -1.47
C LEU A 47 11.19 -0.32 -1.40
N THR A 48 11.72 -0.63 -0.22
CA THR A 48 12.64 -1.76 -0.08
C THR A 48 11.95 -3.10 -0.21
N LEU A 49 10.62 -3.17 -0.17
CA LEU A 49 9.93 -4.42 -0.42
C LEU A 49 10.16 -4.92 -1.85
N GLY A 50 10.48 -4.03 -2.77
CA GLY A 50 10.73 -4.41 -4.15
C GLY A 50 9.53 -5.03 -4.84
N ALA A 51 8.31 -4.66 -4.43
CA ALA A 51 7.10 -5.25 -4.98
C ALA A 51 6.86 -4.75 -6.40
N THR A 52 6.82 -5.70 -7.33
CA THR A 52 6.56 -5.43 -8.75
C THR A 52 5.12 -5.79 -9.08
N GLN A 53 4.71 -5.49 -10.31
CA GLN A 53 3.37 -5.85 -10.74
C GLN A 53 3.14 -7.34 -10.56
N GLY A 54 2.02 -7.70 -9.98
CA GLY A 54 1.67 -9.09 -9.72
C GLY A 54 2.10 -9.60 -8.35
N SER A 55 2.91 -8.83 -7.62
CA SER A 55 3.34 -9.25 -6.28
C SER A 55 2.14 -9.31 -5.34
N GLU A 56 2.12 -10.35 -4.52
CA GLU A 56 1.12 -10.49 -3.46
C GLU A 56 1.73 -10.13 -2.13
N LEU A 57 1.04 -9.27 -1.40
CA LEU A 57 1.50 -8.77 -0.12
C LEU A 57 0.49 -9.13 0.95
N VAL A 58 0.98 -9.36 2.17
CA VAL A 58 0.11 -9.57 3.32
C VAL A 58 -0.05 -8.23 4.01
N LEU A 59 -1.29 -7.76 4.11
CA LEU A 59 -1.61 -6.52 4.79
C LEU A 59 -2.07 -6.84 6.20
N ARG A 60 -1.42 -6.23 7.19
CA ARG A 60 -1.77 -6.40 8.58
C ARG A 60 -2.01 -5.06 9.22
N ALA A 61 -3.00 -4.99 10.09
CA ALA A 61 -3.27 -3.79 10.88
C ALA A 61 -3.63 -4.22 12.30
N GLN A 62 -3.15 -3.47 13.29
CA GLN A 62 -3.37 -3.78 14.69
C GLN A 62 -3.60 -2.48 15.44
N GLY A 63 -4.75 -2.40 16.13
CA GLY A 63 -5.11 -1.21 16.89
C GLY A 63 -6.59 -0.88 16.77
N PRO A 64 -7.01 0.26 17.35
CA PRO A 64 -8.44 0.57 17.45
C PRO A 64 -9.18 0.70 16.13
N ASP A 65 -8.53 1.21 15.08
CA ASP A 65 -9.19 1.42 13.79
C ASP A 65 -8.63 0.49 12.71
N ALA A 66 -8.15 -0.71 13.11
CA ALA A 66 -7.52 -1.64 12.20
C ALA A 66 -8.46 -2.08 11.07
N ASP A 67 -9.72 -2.38 11.39
CA ASP A 67 -10.65 -2.86 10.36
C ASP A 67 -10.88 -1.80 9.29
N GLU A 68 -11.04 -0.56 9.69
CA GLU A 68 -11.23 0.52 8.74
C GLU A 68 -9.97 0.74 7.90
N ALA A 69 -8.80 0.65 8.54
CA ALA A 69 -7.53 0.83 7.83
C ALA A 69 -7.37 -0.24 6.74
N ILE A 70 -7.67 -1.49 7.07
CA ILE A 70 -7.57 -2.58 6.10
C ILE A 70 -8.51 -2.33 4.92
N ARG A 71 -9.74 -1.91 5.22
CA ARG A 71 -10.72 -1.65 4.16
C ARG A 71 -10.24 -0.56 3.21
N VAL A 72 -9.75 0.54 3.77
CA VAL A 72 -9.31 1.68 2.96
C VAL A 72 -8.08 1.33 2.13
N ILE A 73 -7.10 0.68 2.76
CA ILE A 73 -5.86 0.37 2.05
C ILE A 73 -6.08 -0.69 0.99
N ARG A 74 -6.90 -1.71 1.28
CA ARG A 74 -7.22 -2.71 0.28
C ARG A 74 -7.86 -2.06 -0.95
N LEU A 75 -8.76 -1.11 -0.72
CA LEU A 75 -9.40 -0.40 -1.83
C LEU A 75 -8.37 0.37 -2.66
N MET A 76 -7.37 0.96 -2.01
CA MET A 76 -6.30 1.66 -2.72
C MET A 76 -5.56 0.72 -3.67
N PHE A 77 -5.24 -0.49 -3.21
CA PHE A 77 -4.60 -1.48 -4.07
C PHE A 77 -5.51 -1.89 -5.22
N ASP A 78 -6.80 -2.09 -4.95
CA ASP A 78 -7.77 -2.48 -5.98
C ASP A 78 -7.90 -1.42 -7.05
N GLN A 79 -7.81 -0.16 -6.68
CA GLN A 79 -7.93 0.96 -7.60
C GLN A 79 -6.59 1.39 -8.19
N GLN A 80 -5.54 0.61 -7.95
CA GLN A 80 -4.18 0.90 -8.43
C GLN A 80 -3.73 2.30 -8.04
N PHE A 81 -4.11 2.73 -6.83
CA PHE A 81 -3.73 4.03 -6.26
C PHE A 81 -4.09 5.18 -7.19
N ASP A 82 -5.17 4.99 -7.96
CA ASP A 82 -5.69 6.00 -8.89
C ASP A 82 -4.72 6.37 -10.01
N GLU A 83 -3.68 5.56 -10.23
CA GLU A 83 -2.71 5.87 -11.28
C GLU A 83 -3.32 5.81 -12.67
N LEU A 84 -4.31 4.94 -12.88
CA LEU A 84 -4.98 4.86 -14.18
C LEU A 84 -5.74 6.15 -14.50
N LYS A 85 -6.26 6.82 -13.48
CA LYS A 85 -7.03 8.04 -13.70
C LYS A 85 -6.16 9.19 -14.18
N VAL A 86 -4.90 9.19 -13.79
CA VAL A 86 -3.97 10.24 -14.21
C VAL A 86 -3.80 10.22 -15.72
N GLU A 87 -3.79 9.04 -16.31
CA GLU A 87 -3.62 8.90 -17.75
C GLU A 87 -4.81 9.44 -18.52
N HIS A 88 -6.00 9.35 -17.95
CA HIS A 88 -7.21 9.80 -18.61
C HIS A 88 -7.39 11.30 -18.59
N SER A 89 -6.69 11.98 -17.73
CA SER A 89 -6.84 13.43 -17.59
C SER A 89 -6.09 14.17 -18.69
N THR A 90 -5.35 13.48 -19.49
CA THR A 90 -4.66 14.09 -20.62
C THR A 90 -5.44 13.87 -21.89
#